data_f8934fb7715a3c9225ab78bb09318828
#
_entry.id   f8934fb7715a3c9225ab78bb09318828
#
_cell.length_a   1.000
_cell.length_b   1.000
_cell.length_c   1.000
_cell.angle_alpha   90.00
_cell.angle_beta   90.00
_cell.angle_gamma   90.00
#
_symmetry.space_group_name_H-M   'P 1'
#
loop_
_entity.id
_entity.type
_entity.pdbx_description
1 polymer ?
#
loop_
_entity_poly.entity_id
_entity_poly.type
_entity_poly.pdbx_seq_one_letter_code
_entity_poly.pdbx_strand_id
1 'polypeptide(L)'
;MYQKSDIQILVSTMNRTDFDFLKAMFVASDFSDFTILIINQTTPDKQLVSNFDQVTVVNSFDKGLSKSRNLALQNATKPLVVFTDDDVVFASNFDAFILKAFIDYPNFDGFRFPFQIKEGEMSKKYPNTFQSKPTSFAVLNTSSVELVFKREAIQSVSMHFDENFGLNAHFSMGEEAVFVSDALKKGLKIGFVPQILLTHPQPTTSQKATVFEHYFHQSAVFYRIFGKMYFFWVVLKLLFDLKQRKISLRAIPQVLKQALKGKKAYVHTTAL
;
A
#
# COMPACT_ATOMS: atom_id res chain seq x y z
N MET A 1 -22.65 3.09 14.53
CA MET A 1 -22.59 2.45 13.19
C MET A 1 -21.91 3.46 12.28
N TYR A 2 -20.92 3.07 11.48
CA TYR A 2 -20.23 3.96 10.55
C TYR A 2 -21.15 4.36 9.39
N GLN A 3 -20.92 5.57 8.85
CA GLN A 3 -21.62 6.15 7.70
C GLN A 3 -20.63 6.71 6.67
N LYS A 4 -21.08 7.10 5.49
CA LYS A 4 -20.20 7.60 4.39
C LYS A 4 -19.28 8.73 4.85
N SER A 5 -19.77 9.65 5.69
CA SER A 5 -18.97 10.77 6.23
C SER A 5 -17.88 10.36 7.22
N ASP A 6 -17.87 9.09 7.67
CA ASP A 6 -16.81 8.53 8.53
C ASP A 6 -15.62 8.00 7.73
N ILE A 7 -15.72 7.92 6.41
CA ILE A 7 -14.65 7.48 5.51
C ILE A 7 -13.81 8.69 5.10
N GLN A 8 -12.49 8.59 5.23
CA GLN A 8 -11.51 9.53 4.68
C GLN A 8 -10.59 8.83 3.69
N ILE A 9 -10.52 9.38 2.48
CA ILE A 9 -9.66 8.88 1.43
C ILE A 9 -8.32 9.60 1.52
N LEU A 10 -7.24 8.85 1.77
CA LEU A 10 -5.88 9.33 1.94
C LEU A 10 -5.13 9.16 0.62
N VAL A 11 -4.98 10.23 -0.14
CA VAL A 11 -4.33 10.23 -1.45
C VAL A 11 -2.87 10.64 -1.31
N SER A 12 -1.95 9.77 -1.71
CA SER A 12 -0.53 10.12 -1.87
C SER A 12 -0.26 10.47 -3.33
N THR A 13 0.24 11.69 -3.57
CA THR A 13 0.51 12.18 -4.92
C THR A 13 1.80 13.00 -4.99
N MET A 14 2.23 13.35 -6.20
CA MET A 14 3.44 14.15 -6.42
C MET A 14 3.23 15.19 -7.52
N ASN A 15 3.64 16.45 -7.22
CA ASN A 15 3.68 17.57 -8.18
C ASN A 15 2.32 17.88 -8.85
N ARG A 16 1.20 17.62 -8.17
CA ARG A 16 -0.10 18.05 -8.66
C ARG A 16 -0.28 19.56 -8.43
N THR A 17 -0.85 20.23 -9.42
CA THR A 17 -1.15 21.67 -9.40
C THR A 17 -2.63 21.95 -9.63
N ASP A 18 -3.40 20.91 -9.93
CA ASP A 18 -4.85 20.92 -10.15
C ASP A 18 -5.52 19.67 -9.57
N PHE A 19 -6.85 19.62 -9.66
CA PHE A 19 -7.67 18.51 -9.13
C PHE A 19 -8.27 17.62 -10.23
N ASP A 20 -7.78 17.68 -11.47
CA ASP A 20 -8.34 16.89 -12.57
C ASP A 20 -8.19 15.38 -12.34
N PHE A 21 -7.15 14.97 -11.61
CA PHE A 21 -6.99 13.58 -11.19
C PHE A 21 -8.13 13.09 -10.28
N LEU A 22 -8.71 13.94 -9.40
CA LEU A 22 -9.87 13.54 -8.60
C LEU A 22 -11.09 13.24 -9.47
N LYS A 23 -11.34 14.03 -10.51
CA LYS A 23 -12.42 13.73 -11.47
C LYS A 23 -12.21 12.38 -12.16
N ALA A 24 -10.96 12.05 -12.48
CA ALA A 24 -10.61 10.76 -13.07
C ALA A 24 -10.75 9.62 -12.06
N MET A 25 -10.46 9.84 -10.78
CA MET A 25 -10.62 8.83 -9.71
C MET A 25 -12.11 8.51 -9.43
N PHE A 26 -13.02 9.47 -9.60
CA PHE A 26 -14.42 9.37 -9.21
C PHE A 26 -15.39 9.49 -10.41
N VAL A 27 -15.07 8.81 -11.53
CA VAL A 27 -15.92 8.86 -12.75
C VAL A 27 -17.36 8.35 -12.54
N ALA A 28 -17.60 7.54 -11.53
CA ALA A 28 -18.92 6.97 -11.20
C ALA A 28 -19.65 7.72 -10.06
N SER A 29 -19.04 8.79 -9.49
CA SER A 29 -19.58 9.58 -8.39
C SER A 29 -18.93 10.97 -8.38
N ASP A 30 -19.42 11.89 -7.57
CA ASP A 30 -18.75 13.17 -7.37
C ASP A 30 -17.74 13.06 -6.21
N PHE A 31 -16.48 13.45 -6.43
CA PHE A 31 -15.45 13.43 -5.39
C PHE A 31 -15.81 14.36 -4.22
N SER A 32 -16.59 15.41 -4.44
CA SER A 32 -17.07 16.32 -3.39
C SER A 32 -17.98 15.65 -2.36
N ASP A 33 -18.51 14.48 -2.66
CA ASP A 33 -19.29 13.66 -1.73
C ASP A 33 -18.44 12.96 -0.67
N PHE A 34 -17.11 12.99 -0.76
CA PHE A 34 -16.18 12.27 0.09
C PHE A 34 -15.23 13.20 0.83
N THR A 35 -14.85 12.82 2.06
CA THR A 35 -13.76 13.50 2.76
C THR A 35 -12.42 13.00 2.21
N ILE A 36 -11.63 13.88 1.61
CA ILE A 36 -10.36 13.54 0.96
C ILE A 36 -9.23 14.33 1.62
N LEU A 37 -8.16 13.62 1.96
CA LEU A 37 -6.89 14.20 2.39
C LEU A 37 -5.81 13.86 1.36
N ILE A 38 -5.25 14.89 0.75
CA ILE A 38 -4.20 14.77 -0.26
C ILE A 38 -2.86 15.15 0.36
N ILE A 39 -1.89 14.27 0.29
CA ILE A 39 -0.50 14.60 0.54
C ILE A 39 0.20 14.78 -0.80
N ASN A 40 0.46 16.03 -1.15
CA ASN A 40 1.10 16.41 -2.40
C ASN A 40 2.61 16.64 -2.15
N GLN A 41 3.46 15.69 -2.54
CA GLN A 41 4.90 15.87 -2.49
C GLN A 41 5.35 16.78 -3.64
N THR A 42 5.80 17.99 -3.33
CA THR A 42 6.04 19.03 -4.32
C THR A 42 7.20 19.95 -3.94
N THR A 43 7.29 21.09 -4.58
CA THR A 43 8.23 22.17 -4.29
C THR A 43 7.48 23.43 -3.85
N PRO A 44 8.11 24.38 -3.15
CA PRO A 44 7.45 25.59 -2.65
C PRO A 44 6.76 26.45 -3.73
N ASP A 45 7.22 26.37 -4.97
CA ASP A 45 6.69 27.08 -6.14
C ASP A 45 5.51 26.36 -6.84
N LYS A 46 5.20 25.10 -6.46
CA LYS A 46 4.18 24.25 -7.10
C LYS A 46 3.20 23.66 -6.09
N GLN A 47 2.75 24.48 -5.16
CA GLN A 47 1.80 24.02 -4.15
C GLN A 47 0.40 23.86 -4.74
N LEU A 48 -0.30 22.81 -4.32
CA LEU A 48 -1.72 22.62 -4.57
C LEU A 48 -2.52 23.24 -3.42
N VAL A 49 -3.50 24.09 -3.73
CA VAL A 49 -4.38 24.73 -2.75
C VAL A 49 -5.82 24.33 -3.05
N SER A 50 -6.54 23.83 -2.05
CA SER A 50 -7.94 23.42 -2.22
C SER A 50 -8.89 24.58 -1.97
N ASN A 51 -9.90 24.68 -2.84
CA ASN A 51 -11.09 25.51 -2.67
C ASN A 51 -12.34 24.64 -2.42
N PHE A 52 -12.18 23.34 -2.19
CA PHE A 52 -13.28 22.41 -1.91
C PHE A 52 -13.32 22.11 -0.41
N ASP A 53 -14.48 22.28 0.23
CA ASP A 53 -14.67 22.08 1.67
C ASP A 53 -14.32 20.66 2.13
N GLN A 54 -14.55 19.66 1.26
CA GLN A 54 -14.31 18.24 1.58
C GLN A 54 -12.89 17.76 1.26
N VAL A 55 -12.05 18.60 0.63
CA VAL A 55 -10.70 18.25 0.19
C VAL A 55 -9.66 19.06 0.97
N THR A 56 -8.91 18.39 1.81
CA THR A 56 -7.76 18.97 2.52
C THR A 56 -6.47 18.61 1.77
N VAL A 57 -5.59 19.59 1.56
CA VAL A 57 -4.27 19.38 0.96
C VAL A 57 -3.18 19.72 1.96
N VAL A 58 -2.23 18.81 2.09
CA VAL A 58 -0.96 19.03 2.79
C VAL A 58 0.16 18.92 1.76
N ASN A 59 0.80 20.05 1.45
CA ASN A 59 1.99 20.05 0.59
C ASN A 59 3.20 19.66 1.42
N SER A 60 3.91 18.61 0.98
CA SER A 60 5.14 18.11 1.59
C SER A 60 6.32 18.37 0.68
N PHE A 61 7.39 18.92 1.21
CA PHE A 61 8.63 19.17 0.47
C PHE A 61 9.64 18.02 0.61
N ASP A 62 9.31 17.04 1.44
CA ASP A 62 10.04 15.79 1.55
C ASP A 62 9.57 14.77 0.51
N LYS A 63 10.52 13.93 0.03
CA LYS A 63 10.22 12.84 -0.89
C LYS A 63 10.19 11.51 -0.14
N GLY A 64 9.30 10.61 -0.57
CA GLY A 64 9.19 9.25 -0.06
C GLY A 64 7.73 8.85 0.16
N LEU A 65 7.32 7.73 -0.45
CA LEU A 65 5.92 7.28 -0.39
C LEU A 65 5.49 6.93 1.04
N SER A 66 6.35 6.26 1.81
CA SER A 66 6.10 5.97 3.23
C SER A 66 5.99 7.23 4.08
N LYS A 67 6.80 8.27 3.81
CA LYS A 67 6.68 9.58 4.46
C LYS A 67 5.34 10.24 4.16
N SER A 68 4.91 10.22 2.88
CA SER A 68 3.61 10.72 2.46
C SER A 68 2.47 10.04 3.21
N ARG A 69 2.47 8.70 3.27
CA ARG A 69 1.44 7.94 3.98
C ARG A 69 1.46 8.15 5.49
N ASN A 70 2.64 8.32 6.10
CA ASN A 70 2.76 8.67 7.51
C ASN A 70 2.17 10.06 7.79
N LEU A 71 2.47 11.04 6.92
CA LEU A 71 1.91 12.37 7.03
C LEU A 71 0.38 12.36 6.84
N ALA A 72 -0.14 11.50 5.95
CA ALA A 72 -1.57 11.28 5.80
C ALA A 72 -2.21 10.72 7.09
N LEU A 73 -1.59 9.72 7.72
CA LEU A 73 -2.06 9.16 9.00
C LEU A 73 -2.05 10.18 10.14
N GLN A 74 -1.04 11.06 10.18
CA GLN A 74 -0.94 12.12 11.20
C GLN A 74 -2.05 13.18 11.04
N ASN A 75 -2.47 13.47 9.81
CA ASN A 75 -3.47 14.48 9.50
C ASN A 75 -4.88 13.91 9.30
N ALA A 76 -5.04 12.59 9.33
CA ALA A 76 -6.35 11.94 9.19
C ALA A 76 -7.26 12.26 10.40
N THR A 77 -8.52 12.59 10.10
CA THR A 77 -9.50 13.02 11.12
C THR A 77 -10.70 12.09 11.24
N LYS A 78 -11.05 11.34 10.16
CA LYS A 78 -12.24 10.48 10.17
C LYS A 78 -11.96 9.09 10.75
N PRO A 79 -12.98 8.39 11.23
CA PRO A 79 -12.87 7.07 11.84
C PRO A 79 -12.28 5.98 10.94
N LEU A 80 -12.63 5.99 9.64
CA LEU A 80 -12.15 5.01 8.65
C LEU A 80 -11.23 5.69 7.65
N VAL A 81 -10.08 5.09 7.39
CA VAL A 81 -9.08 5.60 6.45
C VAL A 81 -8.84 4.61 5.32
N VAL A 82 -8.85 5.11 4.09
CA VAL A 82 -8.61 4.37 2.84
C VAL A 82 -7.33 4.89 2.22
N PHE A 83 -6.31 4.04 2.09
CA PHE A 83 -5.08 4.45 1.39
C PHE A 83 -5.26 4.32 -0.12
N THR A 84 -4.79 5.30 -0.86
CA THR A 84 -4.81 5.26 -2.32
C THR A 84 -3.71 6.11 -2.95
N ASP A 85 -3.45 5.82 -4.22
CA ASP A 85 -2.62 6.63 -5.11
C ASP A 85 -3.55 7.50 -6.00
N ASP A 86 -3.02 8.43 -6.77
CA ASP A 86 -3.79 9.42 -7.54
C ASP A 86 -4.18 8.98 -8.96
N ASP A 87 -3.92 7.72 -9.31
CA ASP A 87 -4.15 7.12 -10.62
C ASP A 87 -5.14 5.93 -10.60
N VAL A 88 -5.94 5.83 -9.54
CA VAL A 88 -6.98 4.80 -9.42
C VAL A 88 -8.34 5.31 -9.88
N VAL A 89 -9.27 4.39 -10.17
CA VAL A 89 -10.68 4.68 -10.43
C VAL A 89 -11.53 3.90 -9.44
N PHE A 90 -12.25 4.59 -8.55
CA PHE A 90 -13.14 3.95 -7.59
C PHE A 90 -14.38 3.34 -8.24
N ALA A 91 -14.81 2.16 -7.74
CA ALA A 91 -16.10 1.58 -8.10
C ALA A 91 -17.25 2.44 -7.54
N SER A 92 -18.41 2.43 -8.19
CA SER A 92 -19.57 3.28 -7.82
C SER A 92 -20.06 3.11 -6.37
N ASN A 93 -19.87 1.91 -5.79
CA ASN A 93 -20.36 1.55 -4.44
C ASN A 93 -19.23 1.21 -3.49
N PHE A 94 -18.02 1.72 -3.70
CA PHE A 94 -16.85 1.36 -2.88
C PHE A 94 -17.06 1.71 -1.40
N ASP A 95 -17.67 2.82 -1.10
CA ASP A 95 -18.02 3.27 0.25
C ASP A 95 -19.00 2.31 0.94
N ALA A 96 -20.05 1.87 0.23
CA ALA A 96 -21.01 0.89 0.76
C ALA A 96 -20.33 -0.46 1.07
N PHE A 97 -19.37 -0.90 0.24
CA PHE A 97 -18.61 -2.13 0.50
C PHE A 97 -17.73 -1.99 1.74
N ILE A 98 -17.07 -0.84 1.93
CA ILE A 98 -16.28 -0.56 3.13
C ILE A 98 -17.17 -0.57 4.38
N LEU A 99 -18.28 0.16 4.38
CA LEU A 99 -19.20 0.24 5.51
C LEU A 99 -19.76 -1.14 5.86
N LYS A 100 -20.19 -1.89 4.84
CA LYS A 100 -20.70 -3.25 5.02
C LYS A 100 -19.66 -4.18 5.67
N ALA A 101 -18.40 -4.09 5.29
CA ALA A 101 -17.34 -4.90 5.88
C ALA A 101 -17.20 -4.65 7.40
N PHE A 102 -17.24 -3.40 7.85
CA PHE A 102 -17.16 -3.08 9.28
C PHE A 102 -18.47 -3.36 10.05
N ILE A 103 -19.61 -3.42 9.36
CA ILE A 103 -20.89 -3.87 9.95
C ILE A 103 -20.90 -5.39 10.12
N ASP A 104 -20.54 -6.14 9.07
CA ASP A 104 -20.56 -7.60 9.08
C ASP A 104 -19.46 -8.18 10.00
N TYR A 105 -18.34 -7.47 10.15
CA TYR A 105 -17.17 -7.91 10.92
C TYR A 105 -16.67 -6.83 11.88
N PRO A 106 -17.45 -6.44 12.91
CA PRO A 106 -17.16 -5.28 13.78
C PRO A 106 -15.88 -5.43 14.61
N ASN A 107 -15.41 -6.67 14.83
CA ASN A 107 -14.23 -6.98 15.63
C ASN A 107 -12.91 -6.90 14.84
N PHE A 108 -12.96 -6.50 13.56
CA PHE A 108 -11.76 -6.29 12.75
C PHE A 108 -11.31 -4.82 12.80
N ASP A 109 -10.01 -4.63 12.75
CA ASP A 109 -9.34 -3.33 12.81
C ASP A 109 -9.08 -2.75 11.41
N GLY A 110 -9.03 -3.63 10.41
CA GLY A 110 -8.87 -3.25 9.02
C GLY A 110 -9.21 -4.39 8.06
N PHE A 111 -9.34 -4.02 6.80
CA PHE A 111 -9.61 -4.95 5.72
C PHE A 111 -8.70 -4.71 4.54
N ARG A 112 -8.44 -5.79 3.80
CA ARG A 112 -7.91 -5.78 2.46
C ARG A 112 -9.03 -6.08 1.48
N PHE A 113 -9.08 -5.30 0.39
CA PHE A 113 -10.02 -5.47 -0.70
C PHE A 113 -9.28 -5.73 -2.01
N PRO A 114 -9.80 -6.55 -2.91
CA PRO A 114 -9.19 -6.75 -4.20
C PRO A 114 -9.33 -5.51 -5.09
N PHE A 115 -8.41 -5.34 -6.02
CA PHE A 115 -8.52 -4.37 -7.10
C PHE A 115 -8.25 -5.02 -8.47
N GLN A 116 -8.72 -4.40 -9.52
CA GLN A 116 -8.48 -4.83 -10.89
C GLN A 116 -7.57 -3.83 -11.62
N ILE A 117 -6.89 -4.30 -12.68
CA ILE A 117 -6.02 -3.46 -13.51
C ILE A 117 -6.79 -2.83 -14.67
N LYS A 118 -7.88 -3.45 -15.06
CA LYS A 118 -8.92 -2.96 -15.95
C LYS A 118 -10.21 -3.75 -15.68
N GLU A 119 -11.31 -3.30 -16.21
CA GLU A 119 -12.58 -3.99 -16.02
C GLU A 119 -12.48 -5.48 -16.37
N GLY A 120 -12.89 -6.35 -15.42
CA GLY A 120 -12.86 -7.79 -15.55
C GLY A 120 -11.48 -8.46 -15.43
N GLU A 121 -10.39 -7.70 -15.25
CA GLU A 121 -9.03 -8.24 -15.08
C GLU A 121 -8.44 -7.91 -13.71
N MET A 122 -8.37 -8.92 -12.85
CA MET A 122 -7.81 -8.78 -11.50
C MET A 122 -6.30 -8.57 -11.53
N SER A 123 -5.78 -7.72 -10.64
CA SER A 123 -4.34 -7.46 -10.51
C SER A 123 -3.52 -8.70 -10.13
N LYS A 124 -4.15 -9.62 -9.41
CA LYS A 124 -3.59 -10.89 -8.93
C LYS A 124 -4.70 -11.87 -8.56
N LYS A 125 -4.34 -13.11 -8.20
CA LYS A 125 -5.31 -14.06 -7.66
C LYS A 125 -5.71 -13.68 -6.23
N TYR A 126 -7.01 -13.52 -6.00
CA TYR A 126 -7.60 -13.26 -4.70
C TYR A 126 -8.52 -14.42 -4.28
N PRO A 127 -8.75 -14.60 -2.96
CA PRO A 127 -9.81 -15.48 -2.49
C PRO A 127 -11.20 -15.02 -2.95
N ASN A 128 -12.10 -15.96 -3.19
CA ASN A 128 -13.49 -15.66 -3.56
C ASN A 128 -14.42 -15.46 -2.35
N THR A 129 -13.92 -15.70 -1.14
CA THR A 129 -14.67 -15.61 0.11
C THR A 129 -13.89 -14.82 1.14
N PHE A 130 -14.59 -14.31 2.14
CA PHE A 130 -14.00 -13.65 3.29
C PHE A 130 -12.88 -14.51 3.92
N GLN A 131 -11.76 -13.85 4.28
CA GLN A 131 -10.66 -14.46 5.03
C GLN A 131 -10.43 -13.67 6.32
N SER A 132 -10.45 -14.35 7.44
CA SER A 132 -10.24 -13.72 8.75
C SER A 132 -8.77 -13.43 9.06
N LYS A 133 -7.84 -14.01 8.31
CA LYS A 133 -6.40 -13.82 8.52
C LYS A 133 -5.65 -13.92 7.18
N PRO A 134 -4.77 -12.96 6.86
CA PRO A 134 -3.94 -13.07 5.67
C PRO A 134 -2.83 -14.13 5.85
N THR A 135 -2.55 -14.86 4.79
CA THR A 135 -1.36 -15.71 4.70
C THR A 135 -0.11 -14.86 4.54
N SER A 136 1.08 -15.40 4.82
CA SER A 136 2.35 -14.69 4.57
C SER A 136 2.51 -14.26 3.11
N PHE A 137 2.02 -15.05 2.16
CA PHE A 137 1.99 -14.67 0.74
C PHE A 137 1.06 -13.49 0.48
N ALA A 138 -0.10 -13.46 1.12
CA ALA A 138 -1.04 -12.36 1.00
C ALA A 138 -0.46 -11.07 1.58
N VAL A 139 0.26 -11.15 2.71
CA VAL A 139 1.01 -10.02 3.31
C VAL A 139 2.07 -9.50 2.34
N LEU A 140 2.93 -10.37 1.81
CA LEU A 140 4.01 -10.00 0.90
C LEU A 140 3.53 -9.39 -0.44
N ASN A 141 2.30 -9.68 -0.83
CA ASN A 141 1.68 -9.18 -2.06
C ASN A 141 0.60 -8.12 -1.80
N THR A 142 0.62 -7.47 -0.64
CA THR A 142 -0.30 -6.37 -0.36
C THR A 142 0.10 -5.12 -1.15
N SER A 143 -0.89 -4.39 -1.66
CA SER A 143 -0.75 -3.06 -2.23
C SER A 143 -1.51 -2.06 -1.37
N SER A 144 -1.10 -0.79 -1.36
CA SER A 144 -1.73 0.27 -0.54
C SER A 144 -3.21 0.42 -0.84
N VAL A 145 -3.56 0.41 -2.12
CA VAL A 145 -4.93 0.58 -2.62
C VAL A 145 -5.90 -0.53 -2.19
N GLU A 146 -5.40 -1.59 -1.56
CA GLU A 146 -6.21 -2.64 -0.94
C GLU A 146 -6.63 -2.31 0.50
N LEU A 147 -6.00 -1.31 1.13
CA LEU A 147 -5.99 -1.17 2.59
C LEU A 147 -7.01 -0.16 3.08
N VAL A 148 -7.86 -0.61 3.99
CA VAL A 148 -8.81 0.22 4.76
C VAL A 148 -8.69 -0.14 6.23
N PHE A 149 -8.59 0.88 7.10
CA PHE A 149 -8.41 0.67 8.54
C PHE A 149 -9.30 1.58 9.38
N LYS A 150 -9.61 1.14 10.60
CA LYS A 150 -10.03 2.01 11.68
C LYS A 150 -8.85 2.88 12.10
N ARG A 151 -9.00 4.20 12.04
CA ARG A 151 -7.93 5.15 12.42
C ARG A 151 -7.50 4.95 13.88
N GLU A 152 -8.45 4.76 14.78
CA GLU A 152 -8.17 4.52 16.21
C GLU A 152 -7.32 3.27 16.43
N ALA A 153 -7.54 2.18 15.66
CA ALA A 153 -6.76 0.96 15.78
C ALA A 153 -5.30 1.19 15.38
N ILE A 154 -5.05 1.96 14.30
CA ILE A 154 -3.70 2.35 13.89
C ILE A 154 -3.02 3.18 14.98
N GLN A 155 -3.74 4.17 15.55
CA GLN A 155 -3.23 5.07 16.56
C GLN A 155 -2.94 4.36 17.89
N SER A 156 -3.81 3.45 18.33
CA SER A 156 -3.69 2.74 19.61
C SER A 156 -2.40 1.94 19.75
N VAL A 157 -1.85 1.48 18.62
CA VAL A 157 -0.59 0.72 18.58
C VAL A 157 0.56 1.49 17.91
N SER A 158 0.40 2.81 17.71
CA SER A 158 1.39 3.69 17.10
C SER A 158 1.94 3.12 15.78
N MET A 159 1.03 2.76 14.85
CA MET A 159 1.40 2.26 13.54
C MET A 159 1.91 3.38 12.63
N HIS A 160 2.96 3.08 11.88
CA HIS A 160 3.50 3.93 10.83
C HIS A 160 4.14 3.06 9.74
N PHE A 161 4.26 3.59 8.54
CA PHE A 161 5.04 2.98 7.47
C PHE A 161 6.53 3.13 7.78
N ASP A 162 7.31 2.07 7.55
CA ASP A 162 8.77 2.11 7.69
C ASP A 162 9.38 2.91 6.52
N GLU A 163 9.93 4.08 6.80
CA GLU A 163 10.42 5.03 5.79
C GLU A 163 11.67 4.56 5.04
N ASN A 164 12.26 3.44 5.44
CA ASN A 164 13.31 2.79 4.67
C ASN A 164 12.77 2.07 3.42
N PHE A 165 11.44 1.85 3.33
CA PHE A 165 10.77 1.13 2.24
C PHE A 165 9.81 2.04 1.48
N GLY A 166 9.58 1.73 0.19
CA GLY A 166 8.69 2.44 -0.70
C GLY A 166 9.41 3.31 -1.73
N LEU A 167 8.66 3.89 -2.65
CA LEU A 167 9.22 4.76 -3.69
C LEU A 167 9.98 5.94 -3.07
N ASN A 168 11.15 6.24 -3.63
CA ASN A 168 12.10 7.24 -3.17
C ASN A 168 12.67 6.98 -1.76
N ALA A 169 12.59 5.73 -1.26
CA ALA A 169 13.26 5.27 -0.06
C ALA A 169 14.50 4.42 -0.40
N HIS A 170 15.24 3.99 0.64
CA HIS A 170 16.43 3.14 0.46
C HIS A 170 16.09 1.79 -0.23
N PHE A 171 14.94 1.21 0.12
CA PHE A 171 14.38 0.03 -0.54
C PHE A 171 13.09 0.43 -1.26
N SER A 172 13.11 0.42 -2.58
CA SER A 172 12.06 1.01 -3.43
C SER A 172 10.74 0.24 -3.48
N MET A 173 10.47 -0.67 -2.53
CA MET A 173 9.25 -1.49 -2.45
C MET A 173 9.02 -2.08 -1.07
N GLY A 174 7.82 -2.60 -0.85
CA GLY A 174 7.46 -3.50 0.26
C GLY A 174 6.98 -2.81 1.52
N GLU A 175 6.77 -1.50 1.48
CA GLU A 175 6.27 -0.70 2.60
C GLU A 175 4.92 -1.21 3.11
N GLU A 176 4.02 -1.62 2.22
CA GLU A 176 2.71 -2.16 2.60
C GLU A 176 2.83 -3.53 3.26
N ALA A 177 3.72 -4.39 2.71
CA ALA A 177 3.97 -5.70 3.30
C ALA A 177 4.54 -5.58 4.71
N VAL A 178 5.46 -4.64 4.93
CA VAL A 178 6.02 -4.32 6.25
C VAL A 178 4.93 -3.78 7.16
N PHE A 179 4.14 -2.80 6.70
CA PHE A 179 3.05 -2.20 7.48
C PHE A 179 2.03 -3.25 7.94
N VAL A 180 1.52 -4.09 7.02
CA VAL A 180 0.56 -5.15 7.36
C VAL A 180 1.17 -6.19 8.29
N SER A 181 2.45 -6.57 8.07
CA SER A 181 3.16 -7.49 8.96
C SER A 181 3.27 -6.95 10.39
N ASP A 182 3.62 -5.66 10.52
CA ASP A 182 3.75 -5.02 11.83
C ASP A 182 2.40 -4.87 12.53
N ALA A 183 1.36 -4.50 11.80
CA ALA A 183 0.00 -4.44 12.32
C ALA A 183 -0.45 -5.78 12.92
N LEU A 184 -0.22 -6.88 12.18
CA LEU A 184 -0.53 -8.23 12.67
C LEU A 184 0.31 -8.62 13.90
N LYS A 185 1.61 -8.28 13.94
CA LYS A 185 2.49 -8.51 15.09
C LYS A 185 2.07 -7.73 16.32
N LYS A 186 1.50 -6.54 16.14
CA LYS A 186 0.93 -5.70 17.20
C LYS A 186 -0.49 -6.11 17.61
N GLY A 187 -1.02 -7.20 17.04
CA GLY A 187 -2.31 -7.80 17.41
C GLY A 187 -3.52 -7.26 16.67
N LEU A 188 -3.34 -6.37 15.67
CA LEU A 188 -4.47 -5.90 14.86
C LEU A 188 -5.04 -7.03 14.02
N LYS A 189 -6.37 -7.07 13.92
CA LYS A 189 -7.12 -8.03 13.12
C LYS A 189 -7.38 -7.45 11.73
N ILE A 190 -6.78 -8.06 10.71
CA ILE A 190 -6.93 -7.64 9.33
C ILE A 190 -7.60 -8.75 8.54
N GLY A 191 -8.82 -8.48 8.04
CA GLY A 191 -9.56 -9.38 7.19
C GLY A 191 -9.32 -9.14 5.70
N PHE A 192 -9.86 -10.03 4.87
CA PHE A 192 -9.99 -9.85 3.42
C PHE A 192 -11.46 -9.96 3.04
N VAL A 193 -11.95 -9.00 2.27
CA VAL A 193 -13.34 -8.93 1.79
C VAL A 193 -13.33 -8.95 0.27
N PRO A 194 -14.05 -9.89 -0.42
CA PRO A 194 -13.92 -10.13 -1.85
C PRO A 194 -14.75 -9.16 -2.71
N GLN A 195 -14.85 -7.88 -2.32
CA GLN A 195 -15.49 -6.82 -3.11
C GLN A 195 -14.43 -5.91 -3.73
N ILE A 196 -14.55 -5.64 -5.02
CA ILE A 196 -13.62 -4.76 -5.74
C ILE A 196 -13.93 -3.31 -5.37
N LEU A 197 -12.96 -2.60 -4.81
CA LEU A 197 -13.12 -1.18 -4.48
C LEU A 197 -12.75 -0.26 -5.64
N LEU A 198 -11.77 -0.66 -6.46
CA LEU A 198 -11.22 0.23 -7.47
C LEU A 198 -10.51 -0.53 -8.60
N THR A 199 -10.26 0.21 -9.67
CA THR A 199 -9.35 -0.17 -10.75
C THR A 199 -8.09 0.67 -10.65
N HIS A 200 -6.91 0.03 -10.71
CA HIS A 200 -5.61 0.68 -10.74
C HIS A 200 -4.87 0.28 -12.01
N PRO A 201 -4.78 1.15 -13.02
CA PRO A 201 -4.17 0.82 -14.31
C PRO A 201 -2.69 0.48 -14.16
N GLN A 202 -2.19 -0.36 -15.07
CA GLN A 202 -0.76 -0.63 -15.21
C GLN A 202 -0.17 0.17 -16.39
N PRO A 203 1.14 0.43 -16.40
CA PRO A 203 2.20 -0.11 -15.55
C PRO A 203 2.42 0.67 -14.25
N THR A 204 2.62 -0.05 -13.15
CA THR A 204 3.07 0.57 -11.89
C THR A 204 4.58 0.85 -11.94
N THR A 205 5.05 1.87 -11.20
CA THR A 205 6.48 2.29 -11.18
C THR A 205 7.43 1.16 -10.76
N SER A 206 6.96 0.21 -9.95
CA SER A 206 7.75 -0.95 -9.50
C SER A 206 8.15 -1.93 -10.61
N GLN A 207 7.49 -1.90 -11.78
CA GLN A 207 7.79 -2.82 -12.90
C GLN A 207 9.04 -2.45 -13.70
N LYS A 208 9.64 -1.28 -13.47
CA LYS A 208 10.84 -0.81 -14.19
C LYS A 208 12.15 -1.38 -13.65
N ALA A 209 12.16 -1.99 -12.46
CA ALA A 209 13.37 -2.53 -11.86
C ALA A 209 13.80 -3.85 -12.49
N THR A 210 15.10 -4.07 -12.61
CA THR A 210 15.68 -5.34 -13.07
C THR A 210 15.41 -6.46 -12.06
N VAL A 211 15.42 -7.73 -12.51
CA VAL A 211 15.26 -8.88 -11.61
C VAL A 211 16.26 -8.83 -10.44
N PHE A 212 17.49 -8.42 -10.69
CA PHE A 212 18.53 -8.34 -9.67
C PHE A 212 18.26 -7.26 -8.62
N GLU A 213 17.76 -6.09 -9.03
CA GLU A 213 17.31 -5.03 -8.12
C GLU A 213 16.12 -5.51 -7.29
N HIS A 214 15.18 -6.22 -7.89
CA HIS A 214 14.09 -6.85 -7.15
C HIS A 214 14.60 -7.76 -6.02
N TYR A 215 15.61 -8.60 -6.27
CA TYR A 215 16.17 -9.46 -5.22
C TYR A 215 16.89 -8.66 -4.12
N PHE A 216 17.53 -7.55 -4.46
CA PHE A 216 18.12 -6.65 -3.48
C PHE A 216 17.03 -6.08 -2.54
N HIS A 217 16.02 -5.43 -3.09
CA HIS A 217 14.96 -4.80 -2.30
C HIS A 217 14.09 -5.82 -1.55
N GLN A 218 13.67 -6.89 -2.21
CA GLN A 218 12.82 -7.91 -1.59
C GLN A 218 13.51 -8.67 -0.46
N SER A 219 14.82 -8.91 -0.53
CA SER A 219 15.50 -9.59 0.55
C SER A 219 15.58 -8.73 1.82
N ALA A 220 15.65 -7.41 1.68
CA ALA A 220 15.51 -6.48 2.80
C ALA A 220 14.11 -6.60 3.43
N VAL A 221 13.04 -6.61 2.62
CA VAL A 221 11.66 -6.84 3.07
C VAL A 221 11.53 -8.19 3.78
N PHE A 222 12.05 -9.27 3.19
CA PHE A 222 11.99 -10.59 3.80
C PHE A 222 12.72 -10.63 5.15
N TYR A 223 13.88 -9.98 5.25
CA TYR A 223 14.62 -9.92 6.49
C TYR A 223 13.90 -9.06 7.55
N ARG A 224 13.34 -7.92 7.16
CA ARG A 224 12.54 -7.03 8.02
C ARG A 224 11.31 -7.74 8.59
N ILE A 225 10.62 -8.53 7.79
CA ILE A 225 9.39 -9.22 8.20
C ILE A 225 9.69 -10.53 8.95
N PHE A 226 10.62 -11.35 8.46
CA PHE A 226 10.83 -12.75 8.90
C PHE A 226 12.15 -12.98 9.65
N GLY A 227 13.00 -11.96 9.79
CA GLY A 227 14.28 -12.09 10.47
C GLY A 227 15.17 -13.18 9.86
N LYS A 228 15.65 -14.11 10.69
CA LYS A 228 16.54 -15.21 10.25
C LYS A 228 15.91 -16.11 9.18
N MET A 229 14.59 -16.18 9.10
CA MET A 229 13.85 -16.97 8.09
C MET A 229 13.86 -16.34 6.69
N TYR A 230 14.44 -15.13 6.50
CA TYR A 230 14.46 -14.45 5.20
C TYR A 230 15.02 -15.30 4.06
N PHE A 231 16.03 -16.14 4.37
CA PHE A 231 16.68 -16.96 3.37
C PHE A 231 15.74 -18.02 2.77
N PHE A 232 14.85 -18.59 3.59
CA PHE A 232 13.79 -19.48 3.10
C PHE A 232 12.93 -18.78 2.05
N TRP A 233 12.55 -17.52 2.31
CA TRP A 233 11.74 -16.73 1.38
C TRP A 233 12.50 -16.35 0.09
N VAL A 234 13.81 -16.09 0.20
CA VAL A 234 14.66 -15.87 -0.98
C VAL A 234 14.72 -17.13 -1.84
N VAL A 235 14.92 -18.31 -1.24
CA VAL A 235 14.95 -19.58 -1.96
C VAL A 235 13.60 -19.89 -2.61
N LEU A 236 12.51 -19.69 -1.88
CA LEU A 236 11.16 -19.91 -2.41
C LEU A 236 10.85 -19.01 -3.62
N LYS A 237 11.23 -17.72 -3.54
CA LYS A 237 11.13 -16.81 -4.68
C LYS A 237 12.02 -17.26 -5.84
N LEU A 238 13.24 -17.67 -5.56
CA LEU A 238 14.18 -18.18 -6.58
C LEU A 238 13.57 -19.35 -7.36
N LEU A 239 13.00 -20.34 -6.66
CA LEU A 239 12.33 -21.48 -7.27
C LEU A 239 11.12 -21.06 -8.12
N PHE A 240 10.35 -20.08 -7.63
CA PHE A 240 9.21 -19.52 -8.35
C PHE A 240 9.64 -18.81 -9.63
N ASP A 241 10.68 -17.98 -9.58
CA ASP A 241 11.19 -17.24 -10.74
C ASP A 241 11.86 -18.17 -11.77
N LEU A 242 12.54 -19.25 -11.33
CA LEU A 242 13.05 -20.30 -12.21
C LEU A 242 11.90 -21.01 -12.93
N LYS A 243 10.84 -21.41 -12.19
CA LYS A 243 9.64 -22.04 -12.77
C LYS A 243 8.98 -21.13 -13.81
N GLN A 244 8.94 -19.82 -13.57
CA GLN A 244 8.37 -18.83 -14.51
C GLN A 244 9.35 -18.42 -15.63
N ARG A 245 10.56 -18.98 -15.68
CA ARG A 245 11.60 -18.61 -16.65
C ARG A 245 12.01 -17.12 -16.61
N LYS A 246 11.78 -16.45 -15.48
CA LYS A 246 12.22 -15.06 -15.27
C LYS A 246 13.73 -14.97 -15.05
N ILE A 247 14.35 -16.04 -14.57
CA ILE A 247 15.79 -16.18 -14.39
C ILE A 247 16.26 -17.55 -14.92
N SER A 248 17.54 -17.60 -15.30
CA SER A 248 18.22 -18.85 -15.69
C SER A 248 19.00 -19.43 -14.50
N LEU A 249 19.32 -20.73 -14.56
CA LEU A 249 20.18 -21.37 -13.55
C LEU A 249 21.54 -20.67 -13.42
N ARG A 250 22.09 -20.11 -14.52
CA ARG A 250 23.36 -19.38 -14.51
C ARG A 250 23.30 -18.07 -13.72
N ALA A 251 22.12 -17.49 -13.54
CA ALA A 251 21.91 -16.26 -12.79
C ALA A 251 21.84 -16.46 -11.26
N ILE A 252 21.72 -17.71 -10.77
CA ILE A 252 21.55 -18.03 -9.34
C ILE A 252 22.64 -17.37 -8.48
N PRO A 253 23.94 -17.49 -8.77
CA PRO A 253 24.98 -16.89 -7.93
C PRO A 253 24.82 -15.36 -7.80
N GLN A 254 24.45 -14.68 -8.90
CA GLN A 254 24.25 -13.24 -8.90
C GLN A 254 23.01 -12.84 -8.10
N VAL A 255 21.90 -13.59 -8.24
CA VAL A 255 20.67 -13.41 -7.46
C VAL A 255 20.95 -13.53 -5.96
N LEU A 256 21.63 -14.60 -5.53
CA LEU A 256 21.98 -14.81 -4.12
C LEU A 256 22.90 -13.70 -3.60
N LYS A 257 23.86 -13.24 -4.42
CA LYS A 257 24.73 -12.10 -4.08
C LYS A 257 23.91 -10.83 -3.84
N GLN A 258 22.91 -10.52 -4.68
CA GLN A 258 22.04 -9.36 -4.51
C GLN A 258 21.13 -9.50 -3.27
N ALA A 259 20.59 -10.69 -3.02
CA ALA A 259 19.79 -10.93 -1.83
C ALA A 259 20.63 -10.73 -0.54
N LEU A 260 21.86 -11.21 -0.50
CA LEU A 260 22.78 -10.98 0.62
C LEU A 260 23.13 -9.51 0.80
N LYS A 261 23.34 -8.77 -0.31
CA LYS A 261 23.58 -7.32 -0.27
C LYS A 261 22.38 -6.56 0.30
N GLY A 262 21.15 -6.87 -0.14
CA GLY A 262 19.94 -6.22 0.34
C GLY A 262 19.74 -6.42 1.85
N LYS A 263 19.92 -7.67 2.33
CA LYS A 263 19.90 -7.94 3.79
C LYS A 263 20.95 -7.12 4.52
N LYS A 264 22.23 -7.14 4.06
CA LYS A 264 23.32 -6.39 4.71
C LYS A 264 23.05 -4.88 4.74
N ALA A 265 22.55 -4.33 3.64
CA ALA A 265 22.18 -2.92 3.55
C ALA A 265 21.11 -2.58 4.60
N TYR A 266 20.05 -3.40 4.72
CA TYR A 266 19.01 -3.19 5.73
C TYR A 266 19.57 -3.22 7.16
N VAL A 267 20.37 -4.22 7.51
CA VAL A 267 20.98 -4.33 8.84
C VAL A 267 21.85 -3.09 9.14
N HIS A 268 22.58 -2.60 8.15
CA HIS A 268 23.44 -1.41 8.33
C HIS A 268 22.60 -0.13 8.53
N THR A 269 21.54 0.05 7.73
CA THR A 269 20.64 1.22 7.82
C THR A 269 19.90 1.30 9.17
N THR A 270 19.62 0.15 9.79
CA THR A 270 18.90 0.10 11.08
C THR A 270 19.82 0.06 12.31
N ALA A 271 21.14 -0.01 12.11
CA ALA A 271 22.13 0.05 13.19
C ALA A 271 22.69 1.46 13.43
N LEU A 272 22.32 2.43 12.61
CA LEU A 272 22.61 3.87 12.73
C LEU A 272 21.43 4.58 13.37
#